data_179536d293744a9967620eef88dc2444
#
_entry.id   179536d293744a9967620eef88dc2444
#
_cell.length_a   1.000
_cell.length_b   1.000
_cell.length_c   1.000
_cell.angle_alpha   90.00
_cell.angle_beta   90.00
_cell.angle_gamma   90.00
#
_symmetry.space_group_name_H-M   'P 1'
#
loop_
_entity.id
_entity.type
_entity.pdbx_description
1 polymer ?
#
loop_
_entity_poly.entity_id
_entity_poly.type
_entity_poly.pdbx_seq_one_letter_code
_entity_poly.pdbx_strand_id
1 'polypeptide(L)'
;EHQADTGKILINNVDISEMPIHERAEAGIGYLSQQRSVFGMSVYDNLLGVCQLSIKGNESQINMVEKLLDEFNLQHLRNIHSNVLSGGEVRRLMMARILINKPSVILLDEPMAALDPIVVQDIQKYILKIQSYGCAILVTDHQVRNLFDIVDRAYVLGEQSIIAQGKPNEILKSSKAIELYFGTQYDV
;
A
#
# COMPACT_ATOMS: atom_id res chain seq x y z
N GLU A 1 -2.76 -15.73 -9.34
CA GLU A 1 -3.01 -15.84 -7.91
C GLU A 1 -2.86 -17.29 -7.49
N HIS A 2 -2.08 -17.49 -6.45
CA HIS A 2 -1.87 -18.82 -5.91
C HIS A 2 -2.77 -19.02 -4.70
N GLN A 3 -3.44 -20.16 -4.63
CA GLN A 3 -4.15 -20.62 -3.45
C GLN A 3 -3.13 -21.14 -2.44
N ALA A 4 -3.36 -20.90 -1.14
CA ALA A 4 -2.51 -21.48 -0.11
C ALA A 4 -2.77 -23.00 -0.03
N ASP A 5 -1.72 -23.81 0.01
CA ASP A 5 -1.85 -25.26 0.15
C ASP A 5 -2.44 -25.66 1.50
N THR A 6 -2.12 -24.89 2.54
CA THR A 6 -2.61 -25.09 3.91
C THR A 6 -2.67 -23.76 4.66
N GLY A 7 -3.41 -23.72 5.76
CA GLY A 7 -3.54 -22.55 6.62
C GLY A 7 -4.81 -21.76 6.36
N LYS A 8 -4.95 -20.64 7.07
CA LYS A 8 -6.11 -19.75 6.98
C LYS A 8 -5.69 -18.30 6.94
N ILE A 9 -6.42 -17.50 6.18
CA ILE A 9 -6.30 -16.04 6.16
C ILE A 9 -7.57 -15.48 6.80
N LEU A 10 -7.39 -14.76 7.91
CA LEU A 10 -8.50 -14.21 8.67
C LEU A 10 -8.45 -12.67 8.66
N ILE A 11 -9.59 -12.02 8.41
CA ILE A 11 -9.78 -10.59 8.61
C ILE A 11 -10.95 -10.40 9.55
N ASN A 12 -10.73 -9.72 10.67
CA ASN A 12 -11.76 -9.51 11.71
C ASN A 12 -12.49 -10.82 12.09
N ASN A 13 -11.75 -11.92 12.21
CA ASN A 13 -12.23 -13.28 12.49
C ASN A 13 -13.07 -13.92 11.36
N VAL A 14 -13.16 -13.31 10.19
CA VAL A 14 -13.78 -13.89 8.99
C VAL A 14 -12.71 -14.62 8.19
N ASP A 15 -12.93 -15.88 7.87
CA ASP A 15 -12.04 -16.67 7.03
C ASP A 15 -12.26 -16.27 5.56
N ILE A 16 -11.21 -15.75 4.92
CA ILE A 16 -11.23 -15.26 3.55
C ILE A 16 -10.36 -16.12 2.62
N SER A 17 -9.88 -17.28 3.10
CA SER A 17 -8.89 -18.12 2.40
C SER A 17 -9.35 -18.51 1.00
N GLU A 18 -10.62 -18.92 0.87
CA GLU A 18 -11.22 -19.37 -0.39
C GLU A 18 -11.99 -18.28 -1.16
N MET A 19 -12.09 -17.06 -0.59
CA MET A 19 -12.84 -15.98 -1.22
C MET A 19 -12.15 -15.51 -2.51
N PRO A 20 -12.90 -15.24 -3.58
CA PRO A 20 -12.37 -14.57 -4.77
C PRO A 20 -12.01 -13.12 -4.45
N ILE A 21 -11.19 -12.49 -5.31
CA ILE A 21 -10.62 -11.15 -5.06
C ILE A 21 -11.68 -10.10 -4.72
N HIS A 22 -12.78 -10.08 -5.45
CA HIS A 22 -13.84 -9.07 -5.24
C HIS A 22 -14.49 -9.22 -3.86
N GLU A 23 -14.74 -10.44 -3.39
CA GLU A 23 -15.26 -10.69 -2.04
C GLU A 23 -14.26 -10.32 -0.96
N ARG A 24 -12.94 -10.56 -1.19
CA ARG A 24 -11.88 -10.07 -0.27
C ARG A 24 -11.84 -8.56 -0.20
N ALA A 25 -12.07 -7.87 -1.32
CA ALA A 25 -12.16 -6.41 -1.33
C ALA A 25 -13.38 -5.92 -0.54
N GLU A 26 -14.54 -6.59 -0.67
CA GLU A 26 -15.75 -6.31 0.11
C GLU A 26 -15.55 -6.62 1.60
N ALA A 27 -14.76 -7.65 1.93
CA ALA A 27 -14.36 -7.96 3.31
C ALA A 27 -13.40 -6.92 3.93
N GLY A 28 -12.96 -5.92 3.15
CA GLY A 28 -12.18 -4.80 3.62
C GLY A 28 -10.68 -4.89 3.34
N ILE A 29 -10.25 -5.63 2.31
CA ILE A 29 -8.86 -5.62 1.84
C ILE A 29 -8.69 -4.58 0.73
N GLY A 30 -7.75 -3.64 0.92
CA GLY A 30 -7.17 -2.82 -0.14
C GLY A 30 -5.89 -3.45 -0.67
N TYR A 31 -5.63 -3.35 -1.97
CA TYR A 31 -4.38 -3.83 -2.56
C TYR A 31 -3.78 -2.81 -3.52
N LEU A 32 -2.53 -2.45 -3.27
CA LEU A 32 -1.71 -1.66 -4.17
C LEU A 32 -0.65 -2.57 -4.79
N SER A 33 -0.80 -2.86 -6.07
CA SER A 33 0.14 -3.67 -6.82
C SER A 33 1.42 -2.88 -7.16
N GLN A 34 2.53 -3.60 -7.34
CA GLN A 34 3.78 -3.04 -7.85
C GLN A 34 3.57 -2.37 -9.22
N GLN A 35 2.76 -2.98 -10.07
CA GLN A 35 2.49 -2.47 -11.41
C GLN A 35 1.53 -1.27 -11.37
N ARG A 36 1.71 -0.37 -12.36
CA ARG A 36 0.81 0.76 -12.57
C ARG A 36 -0.61 0.27 -12.85
N SER A 37 -1.53 0.57 -11.95
CA SER A 37 -2.94 0.17 -12.04
C SER A 37 -3.85 1.40 -11.95
N VAL A 38 -3.82 2.23 -13.01
CA VAL A 38 -4.70 3.40 -13.17
C VAL A 38 -5.43 3.32 -14.50
N PHE A 39 -6.65 3.86 -14.55
CA PHE A 39 -7.42 3.93 -15.78
C PHE A 39 -6.87 5.04 -16.69
N GLY A 40 -6.89 4.83 -18.01
CA GLY A 40 -6.49 5.81 -19.02
C GLY A 40 -7.48 6.98 -19.14
N MET A 41 -7.61 7.77 -18.08
CA MET A 41 -8.51 8.92 -17.96
C MET A 41 -7.90 9.96 -17.02
N SER A 42 -8.57 11.08 -16.77
CA SER A 42 -8.07 12.11 -15.87
C SER A 42 -7.90 11.57 -14.43
N VAL A 43 -7.09 12.27 -13.62
CA VAL A 43 -6.96 11.96 -12.18
C VAL A 43 -8.32 12.03 -11.49
N TYR A 44 -9.10 13.06 -11.79
CA TYR A 44 -10.46 13.21 -11.26
C TYR A 44 -11.36 12.03 -11.61
N ASP A 45 -11.40 11.63 -12.88
CA ASP A 45 -12.25 10.52 -13.34
C ASP A 45 -11.79 9.17 -12.77
N ASN A 46 -10.48 8.99 -12.53
CA ASN A 46 -9.95 7.81 -11.86
C ASN A 46 -10.51 7.65 -10.43
N LEU A 47 -10.70 8.74 -9.70
CA LEU A 47 -11.29 8.72 -8.36
C LEU A 47 -12.83 8.62 -8.46
N LEU A 48 -13.44 9.43 -9.32
CA LEU A 48 -14.91 9.46 -9.46
C LEU A 48 -15.46 8.11 -9.90
N GLY A 49 -14.84 7.42 -10.85
CA GLY A 49 -15.27 6.10 -11.31
C GLY A 49 -15.33 5.07 -10.19
N VAL A 50 -14.36 5.08 -9.27
CA VAL A 50 -14.38 4.19 -8.10
C VAL A 50 -15.44 4.64 -7.08
N CYS A 51 -15.61 5.96 -6.87
CA CYS A 51 -16.66 6.48 -6.00
C CYS A 51 -18.05 6.09 -6.48
N GLN A 52 -18.31 6.11 -7.80
CA GLN A 52 -19.60 5.71 -8.39
C GLN A 52 -19.97 4.25 -8.12
N LEU A 53 -18.97 3.37 -8.04
CA LEU A 53 -19.16 1.96 -7.71
C LEU A 53 -19.41 1.71 -6.22
N SER A 54 -18.84 2.56 -5.35
CA SER A 54 -18.75 2.28 -3.91
C SER A 54 -19.62 3.19 -3.05
N ILE A 55 -19.99 4.36 -3.52
CA ILE A 55 -20.66 5.40 -2.72
C ILE A 55 -22.00 5.76 -3.38
N LYS A 56 -23.08 5.77 -2.58
CA LYS A 56 -24.39 6.23 -3.03
C LYS A 56 -24.51 7.75 -2.91
N GLY A 57 -25.10 8.36 -3.95
CA GLY A 57 -25.39 9.80 -4.00
C GLY A 57 -24.26 10.63 -4.60
N ASN A 58 -24.61 11.41 -5.64
CA ASN A 58 -23.64 12.17 -6.43
C ASN A 58 -22.84 13.19 -5.61
N GLU A 59 -23.51 13.92 -4.70
CA GLU A 59 -22.85 14.88 -3.82
C GLU A 59 -21.79 14.22 -2.92
N SER A 60 -22.10 13.06 -2.34
CA SER A 60 -21.17 12.30 -1.51
C SER A 60 -19.96 11.80 -2.31
N GLN A 61 -20.16 11.42 -3.58
CA GLN A 61 -19.09 11.00 -4.50
C GLN A 61 -18.15 12.18 -4.80
N ILE A 62 -18.72 13.34 -5.16
CA ILE A 62 -17.94 14.55 -5.46
C ILE A 62 -17.13 14.98 -4.22
N ASN A 63 -17.76 15.06 -3.05
CA ASN A 63 -17.11 15.42 -1.80
C ASN A 63 -15.95 14.48 -1.45
N MET A 64 -16.12 13.17 -1.68
CA MET A 64 -15.03 12.20 -1.48
C MET A 64 -13.88 12.43 -2.46
N VAL A 65 -14.16 12.69 -3.74
CA VAL A 65 -13.13 12.97 -4.75
C VAL A 65 -12.34 14.23 -4.37
N GLU A 66 -13.03 15.34 -4.04
CA GLU A 66 -12.34 16.58 -3.65
C GLU A 66 -11.47 16.38 -2.41
N LYS A 67 -11.99 15.69 -1.40
CA LYS A 67 -11.22 15.32 -0.20
C LYS A 67 -9.94 14.56 -0.54
N LEU A 68 -10.03 13.53 -1.39
CA LEU A 68 -8.87 12.71 -1.76
C LEU A 68 -7.87 13.47 -2.63
N LEU A 69 -8.34 14.33 -3.54
CA LEU A 69 -7.45 15.20 -4.32
C LEU A 69 -6.61 16.10 -3.41
N ASP A 70 -7.22 16.69 -2.40
CA ASP A 70 -6.50 17.53 -1.42
C ASP A 70 -5.57 16.70 -0.55
N GLU A 71 -6.05 15.59 0.02
CA GLU A 71 -5.31 14.76 0.96
C GLU A 71 -4.05 14.13 0.37
N PHE A 72 -4.08 13.81 -0.93
CA PHE A 72 -2.96 13.19 -1.65
C PHE A 72 -2.20 14.19 -2.53
N ASN A 73 -2.46 15.50 -2.37
CA ASN A 73 -1.83 16.56 -3.16
C ASN A 73 -1.92 16.30 -4.68
N LEU A 74 -3.14 16.02 -5.14
CA LEU A 74 -3.46 15.72 -6.54
C LEU A 74 -4.33 16.81 -7.20
N GLN A 75 -4.74 17.86 -6.46
CA GLN A 75 -5.68 18.88 -6.93
C GLN A 75 -5.17 19.61 -8.19
N HIS A 76 -3.89 19.92 -8.24
CA HIS A 76 -3.26 20.55 -9.41
C HIS A 76 -3.18 19.63 -10.63
N LEU A 77 -3.39 18.33 -10.46
CA LEU A 77 -3.36 17.30 -11.50
C LEU A 77 -4.76 16.82 -11.87
N ARG A 78 -5.84 17.37 -11.30
CA ARG A 78 -7.19 16.84 -11.41
C ARG A 78 -7.65 16.54 -12.84
N ASN A 79 -7.32 17.40 -13.78
CA ASN A 79 -7.69 17.29 -15.19
C ASN A 79 -6.58 16.64 -16.05
N ILE A 80 -5.46 16.27 -15.45
CA ILE A 80 -4.34 15.66 -16.16
C ILE A 80 -4.64 14.17 -16.38
N HIS A 81 -4.37 13.70 -17.60
CA HIS A 81 -4.53 12.30 -17.96
C HIS A 81 -3.51 11.44 -17.25
N SER A 82 -3.94 10.34 -16.65
CA SER A 82 -3.08 9.50 -15.82
C SER A 82 -1.82 8.99 -16.53
N ASN A 83 -1.85 8.81 -17.85
CA ASN A 83 -0.71 8.29 -18.62
C ASN A 83 0.54 9.18 -18.59
N VAL A 84 0.39 10.47 -18.30
CA VAL A 84 1.52 11.43 -18.24
C VAL A 84 2.01 11.72 -16.83
N LEU A 85 1.39 11.08 -15.81
CA LEU A 85 1.81 11.23 -14.43
C LEU A 85 3.17 10.58 -14.17
N SER A 86 3.97 11.21 -13.32
CA SER A 86 5.19 10.62 -12.76
C SER A 86 4.89 9.39 -11.88
N GLY A 87 5.91 8.59 -11.59
CA GLY A 87 5.76 7.40 -10.74
C GLY A 87 5.16 7.71 -9.36
N GLY A 88 5.64 8.77 -8.70
CA GLY A 88 5.13 9.20 -7.40
C GLY A 88 3.67 9.68 -7.46
N GLU A 89 3.27 10.44 -8.49
CA GLU A 89 1.90 10.89 -8.68
C GLU A 89 0.95 9.71 -8.93
N VAL A 90 1.38 8.71 -9.70
CA VAL A 90 0.62 7.48 -9.89
C VAL A 90 0.44 6.73 -8.57
N ARG A 91 1.50 6.59 -7.76
CA ARG A 91 1.40 5.92 -6.44
C ARG A 91 0.41 6.64 -5.53
N ARG A 92 0.44 7.97 -5.48
CA ARG A 92 -0.53 8.78 -4.72
C ARG A 92 -1.96 8.56 -5.20
N LEU A 93 -2.19 8.56 -6.52
CA LEU A 93 -3.50 8.29 -7.10
C LEU A 93 -4.00 6.88 -6.78
N MET A 94 -3.13 5.86 -6.88
CA MET A 94 -3.49 4.49 -6.52
C MET A 94 -3.85 4.36 -5.03
N MET A 95 -3.10 4.99 -4.13
CA MET A 95 -3.39 5.01 -2.69
C MET A 95 -4.72 5.70 -2.38
N ALA A 96 -4.97 6.86 -3.00
CA ALA A 96 -6.23 7.58 -2.85
C ALA A 96 -7.44 6.72 -3.28
N ARG A 97 -7.32 5.98 -4.40
CA ARG A 97 -8.37 5.08 -4.89
C ARG A 97 -8.73 3.96 -3.91
N ILE A 98 -7.70 3.36 -3.28
CA ILE A 98 -7.92 2.28 -2.32
C ILE A 98 -8.75 2.74 -1.13
N LEU A 99 -8.55 3.98 -0.67
CA LEU A 99 -9.25 4.52 0.51
C LEU A 99 -10.74 4.77 0.29
N ILE A 100 -11.21 4.85 -0.96
CA ILE A 100 -12.64 5.03 -1.27
C ILE A 100 -13.48 3.93 -0.64
N ASN A 101 -12.99 2.70 -0.65
CA ASN A 101 -13.67 1.52 -0.10
C ASN A 101 -13.51 1.36 1.43
N LYS A 102 -12.83 2.30 2.10
CA LYS A 102 -12.59 2.28 3.56
C LYS A 102 -12.07 0.92 4.05
N PRO A 103 -10.97 0.42 3.49
CA PRO A 103 -10.45 -0.89 3.86
C PRO A 103 -10.01 -0.92 5.32
N SER A 104 -10.15 -2.09 5.97
CA SER A 104 -9.59 -2.35 7.30
C SER A 104 -8.13 -2.77 7.25
N VAL A 105 -7.71 -3.38 6.12
CA VAL A 105 -6.33 -3.80 5.86
C VAL A 105 -5.92 -3.38 4.46
N ILE A 106 -4.72 -2.85 4.30
CA ILE A 106 -4.15 -2.51 3.00
C ILE A 106 -2.85 -3.28 2.79
N LEU A 107 -2.75 -3.95 1.66
CA LEU A 107 -1.55 -4.62 1.19
C LEU A 107 -0.84 -3.71 0.19
N LEU A 108 0.40 -3.33 0.47
CA LEU A 108 1.24 -2.50 -0.39
C LEU A 108 2.42 -3.32 -0.91
N ASP A 109 2.42 -3.58 -2.21
CA ASP A 109 3.45 -4.38 -2.85
C ASP A 109 4.49 -3.47 -3.51
N GLU A 110 5.66 -3.37 -2.89
CA GLU A 110 6.79 -2.51 -3.28
C GLU A 110 6.36 -1.07 -3.63
N PRO A 111 5.67 -0.35 -2.73
CA PRO A 111 5.10 0.96 -3.03
C PRO A 111 6.16 2.03 -3.34
N MET A 112 7.40 1.82 -2.93
CA MET A 112 8.52 2.76 -3.07
C MET A 112 9.51 2.35 -4.17
N ALA A 113 9.27 1.23 -4.86
CA ALA A 113 10.19 0.73 -5.89
C ALA A 113 10.35 1.72 -7.06
N ALA A 114 11.59 1.89 -7.52
CA ALA A 114 11.96 2.75 -8.65
C ALA A 114 11.55 4.24 -8.49
N LEU A 115 11.49 4.74 -7.26
CA LEU A 115 11.23 6.15 -6.95
C LEU A 115 12.50 6.83 -6.43
N ASP A 116 12.61 8.14 -6.69
CA ASP A 116 13.67 8.97 -6.12
C ASP A 116 13.54 9.10 -4.59
N PRO A 117 14.65 9.28 -3.84
CA PRO A 117 14.62 9.33 -2.38
C PRO A 117 13.66 10.38 -1.79
N ILE A 118 13.49 11.54 -2.46
CA ILE A 118 12.54 12.58 -2.03
C ILE A 118 11.11 12.08 -2.16
N VAL A 119 10.80 11.41 -3.28
CA VAL A 119 9.46 10.85 -3.54
C VAL A 119 9.18 9.69 -2.58
N VAL A 120 10.18 8.86 -2.25
CA VAL A 120 10.06 7.80 -1.24
C VAL A 120 9.60 8.37 0.10
N GLN A 121 10.22 9.45 0.58
CA GLN A 121 9.82 10.11 1.83
C GLN A 121 8.36 10.59 1.79
N ASP A 122 7.90 11.09 0.65
CA ASP A 122 6.51 11.51 0.50
C ASP A 122 5.56 10.32 0.52
N ILE A 123 5.89 9.22 -0.13
CA ILE A 123 5.09 7.98 -0.08
C ILE A 123 5.02 7.43 1.36
N GLN A 124 6.13 7.44 2.10
CA GLN A 124 6.16 7.07 3.53
C GLN A 124 5.17 7.91 4.36
N LYS A 125 5.13 9.24 4.16
CA LYS A 125 4.16 10.12 4.83
C LYS A 125 2.71 9.73 4.52
N TYR A 126 2.41 9.37 3.26
CA TYR A 126 1.07 8.92 2.87
C TYR A 126 0.72 7.57 3.49
N ILE A 127 1.67 6.63 3.61
CA ILE A 127 1.47 5.35 4.31
C ILE A 127 1.11 5.61 5.79
N LEU A 128 1.89 6.43 6.49
CA LEU A 128 1.61 6.80 7.88
C LEU A 128 0.26 7.53 8.04
N LYS A 129 -0.08 8.40 7.08
CA LYS A 129 -1.39 9.06 7.06
C LYS A 129 -2.53 8.04 6.92
N ILE A 130 -2.40 7.06 6.04
CA ILE A 130 -3.40 6.00 5.88
C ILE A 130 -3.53 5.17 7.17
N GLN A 131 -2.42 4.83 7.81
CA GLN A 131 -2.41 4.14 9.10
C GLN A 131 -3.18 4.94 10.16
N SER A 132 -3.04 6.27 10.19
CA SER A 132 -3.75 7.13 11.14
C SER A 132 -5.28 7.11 10.99
N TYR A 133 -5.81 6.63 9.87
CA TYR A 133 -7.25 6.39 9.67
C TYR A 133 -7.74 5.07 10.27
N GLY A 134 -6.87 4.33 10.95
CA GLY A 134 -7.20 3.06 11.58
C GLY A 134 -7.06 1.84 10.65
N CYS A 135 -6.46 1.99 9.47
CA CYS A 135 -6.13 0.88 8.60
C CYS A 135 -4.89 0.15 9.08
N ALA A 136 -4.94 -1.17 9.17
CA ALA A 136 -3.74 -2.00 9.26
C ALA A 136 -3.03 -2.04 7.90
N ILE A 137 -1.70 -1.93 7.88
CA ILE A 137 -0.92 -1.92 6.64
C ILE A 137 0.09 -3.05 6.66
N LEU A 138 0.06 -3.89 5.64
CA LEU A 138 1.12 -4.84 5.32
C LEU A 138 1.86 -4.33 4.09
N VAL A 139 3.14 -4.01 4.24
CA VAL A 139 3.98 -3.49 3.16
C VAL A 139 5.14 -4.43 2.90
N THR A 140 5.41 -4.69 1.62
CA THR A 140 6.62 -5.38 1.17
C THR A 140 7.53 -4.40 0.44
N ASP A 141 8.82 -4.49 0.63
CA ASP A 141 9.81 -3.77 -0.16
C ASP A 141 11.17 -4.48 -0.02
N HIS A 142 11.99 -4.41 -1.05
CA HIS A 142 13.35 -4.94 -1.02
C HIS A 142 14.34 -3.94 -0.42
N GLN A 143 14.00 -2.66 -0.34
CA GLN A 143 14.81 -1.62 0.29
C GLN A 143 14.43 -1.48 1.77
N VAL A 144 14.97 -2.34 2.61
CA VAL A 144 14.62 -2.48 4.03
C VAL A 144 14.70 -1.16 4.80
N ARG A 145 15.66 -0.28 4.46
CA ARG A 145 15.82 1.04 5.10
C ARG A 145 14.56 1.88 4.98
N ASN A 146 13.93 1.88 3.81
CA ASN A 146 12.73 2.66 3.56
C ASN A 146 11.53 2.17 4.39
N LEU A 147 11.54 0.90 4.80
CA LEU A 147 10.48 0.33 5.64
C LEU A 147 10.69 0.60 7.13
N PHE A 148 11.92 0.54 7.62
CA PHE A 148 12.20 0.57 9.05
C PHE A 148 11.78 1.87 9.74
N ASP A 149 11.67 2.97 8.99
CA ASP A 149 11.22 4.26 9.51
C ASP A 149 9.68 4.33 9.71
N ILE A 150 8.92 3.40 9.10
CA ILE A 150 7.46 3.48 9.05
C ILE A 150 6.74 2.24 9.57
N VAL A 151 7.44 1.16 9.91
CA VAL A 151 6.80 -0.08 10.36
C VAL A 151 6.96 -0.29 11.86
N ASP A 152 5.91 -0.80 12.50
CA ASP A 152 5.93 -1.18 13.92
C ASP A 152 6.60 -2.54 14.12
N ARG A 153 6.52 -3.42 13.11
CA ARG A 153 7.02 -4.79 13.14
C ARG A 153 7.41 -5.24 11.73
N ALA A 154 8.47 -6.03 11.63
CA ALA A 154 8.91 -6.61 10.37
C ALA A 154 9.08 -8.13 10.45
N TYR A 155 8.92 -8.77 9.31
CA TYR A 155 9.23 -10.18 9.06
C TYR A 155 10.24 -10.26 7.93
N VAL A 156 11.33 -10.95 8.15
CA VAL A 156 12.35 -11.20 7.13
C VAL A 156 12.16 -12.61 6.61
N LEU A 157 11.87 -12.70 5.30
CA LEU A 157 11.64 -13.97 4.62
C LEU A 157 12.91 -14.40 3.88
N GLY A 158 13.29 -15.63 4.02
CA GLY A 158 14.41 -16.22 3.27
C GLY A 158 14.40 -17.73 3.41
N GLU A 159 14.99 -18.44 2.45
CA GLU A 159 15.05 -19.90 2.45
C GLU A 159 13.66 -20.56 2.71
N GLN A 160 12.60 -20.02 2.12
CA GLN A 160 11.20 -20.46 2.26
C GLN A 160 10.65 -20.44 3.70
N SER A 161 11.24 -19.62 4.57
CA SER A 161 10.82 -19.51 5.97
C SER A 161 10.96 -18.06 6.49
N ILE A 162 10.36 -17.80 7.66
CA ILE A 162 10.60 -16.58 8.42
C ILE A 162 11.92 -16.75 9.17
N ILE A 163 12.96 -16.01 8.78
CA ILE A 163 14.31 -16.08 9.36
C ILE A 163 14.51 -15.11 10.53
N ALA A 164 13.76 -14.00 10.55
CA ALA A 164 13.71 -13.07 11.66
C ALA A 164 12.37 -12.36 11.71
N GLN A 165 11.93 -11.99 12.91
CA GLN A 165 10.73 -11.17 13.12
C GLN A 165 10.88 -10.34 14.38
N GLY A 166 10.29 -9.14 14.38
CA GLY A 166 10.32 -8.25 15.54
C GLY A 166 10.24 -6.78 15.14
N LYS A 167 10.57 -5.89 16.08
CA LYS A 167 10.71 -4.47 15.78
C LYS A 167 11.94 -4.22 14.90
N PRO A 168 11.99 -3.13 14.10
CA PRO A 168 13.14 -2.81 13.27
C PRO A 168 14.50 -2.93 13.98
N ASN A 169 14.61 -2.36 15.17
CA ASN A 169 15.85 -2.42 15.98
C ASN A 169 16.23 -3.83 16.44
N GLU A 170 15.30 -4.77 16.50
CA GLU A 170 15.56 -6.17 16.86
C GLU A 170 16.07 -6.93 15.63
N ILE A 171 15.48 -6.64 14.46
CA ILE A 171 15.92 -7.22 13.18
C ILE A 171 17.35 -6.81 12.86
N LEU A 172 17.73 -5.54 13.08
CA LEU A 172 19.09 -5.04 12.87
C LEU A 172 20.15 -5.68 13.79
N LYS A 173 19.74 -6.38 14.84
CA LYS A 173 20.64 -7.15 15.73
C LYS A 173 20.71 -8.63 15.36
N SER A 174 19.89 -9.10 14.45
CA SER A 174 19.89 -10.50 14.01
C SER A 174 21.02 -10.75 13.02
N SER A 175 22.03 -11.52 13.43
CA SER A 175 23.17 -11.88 12.56
C SER A 175 22.71 -12.52 11.24
N LYS A 176 21.68 -13.37 11.28
CA LYS A 176 21.14 -14.03 10.10
C LYS A 176 20.41 -13.07 9.15
N ALA A 177 19.71 -12.07 9.70
CA ALA A 177 19.08 -11.03 8.89
C ALA A 177 20.12 -10.09 8.26
N ILE A 178 21.17 -9.75 9.01
CA ILE A 178 22.30 -8.94 8.54
C ILE A 178 23.00 -9.63 7.38
N GLU A 179 23.36 -10.89 7.53
CA GLU A 179 24.08 -11.66 6.51
C GLU A 179 23.29 -11.75 5.19
N LEU A 180 21.97 -11.99 5.24
CA LEU A 180 21.15 -12.22 4.05
C LEU A 180 20.69 -10.96 3.34
N TYR A 181 20.44 -9.86 4.06
CA TYR A 181 19.83 -8.66 3.49
C TYR A 181 20.71 -7.41 3.51
N PHE A 182 21.66 -7.34 4.44
CA PHE A 182 22.48 -6.14 4.61
C PHE A 182 23.93 -6.36 4.16
N GLY A 183 24.36 -7.63 3.97
CA GLY A 183 25.74 -7.97 3.66
C GLY A 183 26.69 -7.68 4.81
N THR A 184 27.95 -8.06 4.64
CA THR A 184 29.02 -7.91 5.66
C THR A 184 29.50 -6.46 5.87
N GLN A 185 28.91 -5.47 5.20
CA GLN A 185 29.32 -4.04 5.27
C GLN A 185 28.38 -3.13 6.07
N TYR A 186 27.57 -3.67 6.98
CA TYR A 186 26.79 -2.85 7.91
C TYR A 186 27.58 -2.62 9.20
N ASP A 187 28.45 -1.63 9.20
CA ASP A 187 28.89 -0.98 10.42
C ASP A 187 27.74 -0.08 10.93
N VAL A 188 27.29 -0.37 12.14
CA VAL A 188 26.27 0.36 12.92
C VAL A 188 26.84 1.67 13.43
#